data_7f71c868cb42381aa0da6f8cf8a3bcd3
#
_entry.id   7f71c868cb42381aa0da6f8cf8a3bcd3
#
_cell.length_a   1.000
_cell.length_b   1.000
_cell.length_c   1.000
_cell.angle_alpha   90.00
_cell.angle_beta   90.00
_cell.angle_gamma   90.00
#
_symmetry.space_group_name_H-M   'P 1'
#
loop_
_entity.id
_entity.type
_entity.pdbx_description
1 polymer ?
#
loop_
_entity_poly.entity_id
_entity_poly.type
_entity_poly.pdbx_seq_one_letter_code
_entity_poly.pdbx_strand_id
1 'polypeptide(L)'
;MNAPLVDIDGGTSYFGKTLSYWLNATALAAVCGSLVEALFWQFFYNELPCPLCQLQRIALTMAGIGMMLNVRFGPSATHYAIILASAIAGATASLRQVLLHIAPNDPGYGSELLGLHFYTWGFLSFLIMMLFCAAMLCIDRNRLNQSRKARSGLVSTMLISLFFSLAVINTLSAVAVCGLGACPDNPTQYLWQK
;
A
#
# COMPACT_ATOMS: atom_id res chain seq x y z
N MET A 1 43.41 -24.08 26.33
CA MET A 1 43.36 -23.79 24.90
C MET A 1 41.89 -23.67 24.55
N ASN A 2 41.35 -22.43 24.54
CA ASN A 2 39.97 -22.19 24.13
C ASN A 2 40.02 -21.78 22.64
N ALA A 3 39.56 -22.66 21.76
CA ALA A 3 39.38 -22.34 20.36
C ALA A 3 38.27 -21.25 20.24
N PRO A 4 38.46 -20.21 19.42
CA PRO A 4 37.43 -19.23 19.22
C PRO A 4 36.25 -19.90 18.49
N LEU A 5 35.06 -19.86 19.10
CA LEU A 5 33.81 -20.24 18.45
C LEU A 5 33.62 -19.34 17.24
N VAL A 6 33.72 -19.93 16.05
CA VAL A 6 33.44 -19.22 14.79
C VAL A 6 31.97 -18.77 14.85
N ASP A 7 31.76 -17.51 14.89
CA ASP A 7 30.43 -16.85 14.92
C ASP A 7 29.74 -17.01 13.55
N ILE A 8 29.14 -18.19 13.32
CA ILE A 8 28.40 -18.54 12.10
C ILE A 8 27.09 -17.74 12.02
N ASP A 9 26.60 -17.20 13.14
CA ASP A 9 25.35 -16.42 13.23
C ASP A 9 25.43 -14.99 12.66
N GLY A 10 26.61 -14.40 12.57
CA GLY A 10 26.78 -13.02 12.08
C GLY A 10 26.34 -12.86 10.62
N GLY A 11 26.68 -13.79 9.75
CA GLY A 11 26.40 -13.72 8.32
C GLY A 11 24.91 -13.90 7.98
N THR A 12 24.27 -14.87 8.60
CA THR A 12 22.83 -15.16 8.38
C THR A 12 21.93 -14.03 8.91
N SER A 13 22.32 -13.41 10.03
CA SER A 13 21.62 -12.26 10.60
C SER A 13 21.72 -11.01 9.70
N TYR A 14 22.89 -10.77 9.08
CA TYR A 14 23.07 -9.61 8.20
C TYR A 14 22.30 -9.75 6.88
N PHE A 15 22.37 -10.92 6.22
CA PHE A 15 21.63 -11.20 5.00
C PHE A 15 20.12 -11.04 5.19
N GLY A 16 19.57 -11.61 6.25
CA GLY A 16 18.14 -11.48 6.52
C GLY A 16 17.69 -10.04 6.83
N LYS A 17 18.56 -9.19 7.45
CA LYS A 17 18.27 -7.75 7.65
C LYS A 17 18.18 -6.99 6.33
N THR A 18 19.06 -7.31 5.41
CA THR A 18 19.11 -6.70 4.09
C THR A 18 17.94 -7.16 3.23
N LEU A 19 17.61 -8.43 3.26
CA LEU A 19 16.46 -9.01 2.53
C LEU A 19 15.15 -8.38 3.00
N SER A 20 14.88 -8.36 4.30
CA SER A 20 13.67 -7.77 4.87
C SER A 20 13.52 -6.29 4.51
N TYR A 21 14.61 -5.53 4.55
CA TYR A 21 14.60 -4.13 4.12
C TYR A 21 14.19 -3.98 2.66
N TRP A 22 14.82 -4.72 1.74
CA TRP A 22 14.54 -4.58 0.32
C TRP A 22 13.14 -5.07 -0.05
N LEU A 23 12.63 -6.13 0.59
CA LEU A 23 11.27 -6.58 0.39
C LEU A 23 10.24 -5.53 0.81
N ASN A 24 10.41 -4.91 1.99
CA ASN A 24 9.52 -3.82 2.43
C ASN A 24 9.68 -2.56 1.55
N ALA A 25 10.90 -2.23 1.11
CA ALA A 25 11.14 -1.09 0.21
C ALA A 25 10.48 -1.33 -1.17
N THR A 26 10.59 -2.52 -1.74
CA THR A 26 9.93 -2.88 -2.99
C THR A 26 8.41 -2.86 -2.85
N ALA A 27 7.87 -3.38 -1.75
CA ALA A 27 6.43 -3.31 -1.49
C ALA A 27 5.93 -1.86 -1.35
N LEU A 28 6.70 -0.98 -0.66
CA LEU A 28 6.39 0.44 -0.58
C LEU A 28 6.45 1.12 -1.95
N ALA A 29 7.45 0.78 -2.78
CA ALA A 29 7.55 1.28 -4.15
C ALA A 29 6.35 0.84 -5.01
N ALA A 30 5.87 -0.39 -4.86
CA ALA A 30 4.67 -0.87 -5.53
C ALA A 30 3.42 -0.09 -5.10
N VAL A 31 3.26 0.20 -3.81
CA VAL A 31 2.18 1.08 -3.31
C VAL A 31 2.29 2.47 -3.91
N CYS A 32 3.49 3.06 -3.99
CA CYS A 32 3.69 4.34 -4.66
C CYS A 32 3.26 4.27 -6.14
N GLY A 33 3.62 3.21 -6.84
CA GLY A 33 3.22 2.97 -8.23
C GLY A 33 1.70 2.94 -8.40
N SER A 34 0.99 2.20 -7.55
CA SER A 34 -0.48 2.12 -7.58
C SER A 34 -1.15 3.48 -7.28
N LEU A 35 -0.57 4.28 -6.36
CA LEU A 35 -1.08 5.63 -6.09
C LEU A 35 -0.82 6.59 -7.26
N VAL A 36 0.33 6.49 -7.93
CA VAL A 36 0.62 7.26 -9.15
C VAL A 36 -0.34 6.88 -10.27
N GLU A 37 -0.56 5.58 -10.49
CA GLU A 37 -1.49 5.08 -11.50
C GLU A 37 -2.90 5.62 -11.26
N ALA A 38 -3.38 5.55 -10.02
CA ALA A 38 -4.69 6.09 -9.65
C ALA A 38 -4.83 7.59 -9.91
N LEU A 39 -3.77 8.40 -9.65
CA LEU A 39 -3.74 9.82 -9.98
C LEU A 39 -3.65 10.05 -11.49
N PHE A 40 -2.88 9.24 -12.20
CA PHE A 40 -2.74 9.34 -13.65
C PHE A 40 -4.09 9.16 -14.36
N TRP A 41 -4.85 8.12 -14.03
CA TRP A 41 -6.18 7.91 -14.59
C TRP A 41 -7.15 9.04 -14.21
N GLN A 42 -7.08 9.51 -12.98
CA GLN A 42 -7.94 10.61 -12.54
C GLN A 42 -7.68 11.92 -13.29
N PHE A 43 -6.42 12.32 -13.47
CA PHE A 43 -6.10 13.62 -14.06
C PHE A 43 -5.96 13.58 -15.58
N PHE A 44 -5.48 12.46 -16.14
CA PHE A 44 -5.25 12.35 -17.58
C PHE A 44 -6.49 11.91 -18.34
N TYR A 45 -7.24 10.96 -17.78
CA TYR A 45 -8.48 10.47 -18.40
C TYR A 45 -9.75 11.09 -17.79
N ASN A 46 -9.62 11.99 -16.81
CA ASN A 46 -10.74 12.60 -16.08
C ASN A 46 -11.68 11.57 -15.43
N GLU A 47 -11.17 10.42 -15.06
CA GLU A 47 -11.94 9.40 -14.34
C GLU A 47 -11.96 9.71 -12.85
N LEU A 48 -13.03 10.38 -12.39
CA LEU A 48 -13.16 10.71 -10.97
C LEU A 48 -13.41 9.44 -10.14
N PRO A 49 -12.69 9.30 -9.01
CA PRO A 49 -12.82 8.10 -8.18
C PRO A 49 -14.16 8.04 -7.45
N CYS A 50 -14.81 6.88 -7.49
CA CYS A 50 -16.02 6.58 -6.73
C CYS A 50 -15.74 6.50 -5.21
N PRO A 51 -16.74 6.50 -4.33
CA PRO A 51 -16.55 6.38 -2.88
C PRO A 51 -15.75 5.13 -2.49
N LEU A 52 -16.02 3.97 -3.11
CA LEU A 52 -15.27 2.74 -2.86
C LEU A 52 -13.83 2.83 -3.36
N CYS A 53 -13.60 3.51 -4.50
CA CYS A 53 -12.26 3.77 -5.02
C CYS A 53 -11.44 4.64 -4.04
N GLN A 54 -12.08 5.61 -3.39
CA GLN A 54 -11.42 6.43 -2.36
C GLN A 54 -11.05 5.60 -1.12
N LEU A 55 -11.94 4.72 -0.66
CA LEU A 55 -11.63 3.80 0.44
C LEU A 55 -10.45 2.88 0.13
N GLN A 56 -10.34 2.38 -1.10
CA GLN A 56 -9.20 1.59 -1.56
C GLN A 56 -7.89 2.41 -1.53
N ARG A 57 -7.91 3.67 -1.99
CA ARG A 57 -6.75 4.57 -1.93
C ARG A 57 -6.33 4.88 -0.49
N ILE A 58 -7.29 5.09 0.41
CA ILE A 58 -7.01 5.26 1.85
C ILE A 58 -6.37 4.00 2.42
N ALA A 59 -6.91 2.82 2.11
CA ALA A 59 -6.35 1.55 2.57
C ALA A 59 -4.92 1.32 2.04
N LEU A 60 -4.64 1.63 0.76
CA LEU A 60 -3.29 1.59 0.19
C LEU A 60 -2.34 2.55 0.93
N THR A 61 -2.79 3.77 1.20
CA THR A 61 -1.99 4.77 1.93
C THR A 61 -1.69 4.29 3.36
N MET A 62 -2.66 3.74 4.07
CA MET A 62 -2.46 3.21 5.43
C MET A 62 -1.52 2.00 5.42
N ALA A 63 -1.63 1.09 4.46
CA ALA A 63 -0.69 -0.01 4.28
C ALA A 63 0.73 0.50 3.98
N GLY A 64 0.85 1.52 3.13
CA GLY A 64 2.10 2.20 2.82
C GLY A 64 2.77 2.82 4.06
N ILE A 65 2.01 3.36 5.01
CA ILE A 65 2.52 3.84 6.30
C ILE A 65 3.20 2.69 7.07
N GLY A 66 2.57 1.52 7.16
CA GLY A 66 3.16 0.36 7.81
C GLY A 66 4.46 -0.11 7.14
N MET A 67 4.50 -0.13 5.80
CA MET A 67 5.71 -0.47 5.02
C MET A 67 6.81 0.58 5.21
N MET A 68 6.45 1.87 5.19
CA MET A 68 7.36 3.00 5.45
C MET A 68 8.00 2.88 6.84
N LEU A 69 7.22 2.53 7.86
CA LEU A 69 7.72 2.31 9.21
C LEU A 69 8.71 1.13 9.26
N ASN A 70 8.43 0.03 8.52
CA ASN A 70 9.37 -1.08 8.39
C ASN A 70 10.68 -0.67 7.69
N VAL A 71 10.61 0.14 6.64
CA VAL A 71 11.79 0.66 5.94
C VAL A 71 12.61 1.59 6.83
N ARG A 72 11.95 2.45 7.62
CA ARG A 72 12.62 3.46 8.45
C ARG A 72 13.16 2.90 9.75
N PHE A 73 12.34 2.12 10.47
CA PHE A 73 12.64 1.65 11.83
C PHE A 73 12.91 0.14 11.89
N GLY A 74 12.76 -0.57 10.78
CA GLY A 74 12.85 -2.03 10.70
C GLY A 74 11.55 -2.75 11.05
N PRO A 75 11.49 -4.08 10.82
CA PRO A 75 10.28 -4.86 10.96
C PRO A 75 9.79 -4.90 12.40
N SER A 76 8.48 -4.69 12.57
CA SER A 76 7.76 -4.77 13.85
C SER A 76 6.42 -5.44 13.64
N ALA A 77 5.95 -6.20 14.65
CA ALA A 77 4.63 -6.81 14.64
C ALA A 77 3.52 -5.75 14.45
N THR A 78 3.66 -4.59 15.10
CA THR A 78 2.72 -3.47 14.97
C THR A 78 2.67 -2.92 13.54
N HIS A 79 3.82 -2.78 12.88
CA HIS A 79 3.87 -2.28 11.50
C HIS A 79 3.18 -3.27 10.55
N TYR A 80 3.44 -4.57 10.69
CA TYR A 80 2.74 -5.60 9.90
C TYR A 80 1.25 -5.68 10.23
N ALA A 81 0.85 -5.46 11.48
CA ALA A 81 -0.57 -5.39 11.86
C ALA A 81 -1.29 -4.22 11.15
N ILE A 82 -0.65 -3.05 11.03
CA ILE A 82 -1.19 -1.90 10.28
C ILE A 82 -1.37 -2.29 8.81
N ILE A 83 -0.36 -2.91 8.18
CA ILE A 83 -0.44 -3.34 6.78
C ILE A 83 -1.58 -4.34 6.60
N LEU A 84 -1.67 -5.35 7.46
CA LEU A 84 -2.66 -6.41 7.38
C LEU A 84 -4.09 -5.87 7.56
N ALA A 85 -4.32 -5.05 8.59
CA ALA A 85 -5.62 -4.43 8.84
C ALA A 85 -6.06 -3.55 7.65
N SER A 86 -5.14 -2.77 7.10
CA SER A 86 -5.38 -1.94 5.92
C SER A 86 -5.69 -2.77 4.68
N ALA A 87 -4.95 -3.87 4.48
CA ALA A 87 -5.18 -4.79 3.36
C ALA A 87 -6.55 -5.48 3.45
N ILE A 88 -6.98 -5.88 4.65
CA ILE A 88 -8.31 -6.46 4.87
C ILE A 88 -9.40 -5.42 4.55
N ALA A 89 -9.28 -4.19 5.05
CA ALA A 89 -10.23 -3.12 4.77
C ALA A 89 -10.29 -2.80 3.27
N GLY A 90 -9.13 -2.69 2.60
CA GLY A 90 -9.05 -2.45 1.17
C GLY A 90 -9.62 -3.60 0.33
N ALA A 91 -9.32 -4.84 0.70
CA ALA A 91 -9.89 -6.03 0.06
C ALA A 91 -11.42 -6.07 0.19
N THR A 92 -11.95 -5.72 1.36
CA THR A 92 -13.41 -5.66 1.60
C THR A 92 -14.07 -4.60 0.72
N ALA A 93 -13.49 -3.40 0.61
CA ALA A 93 -13.99 -2.33 -0.24
C ALA A 93 -13.94 -2.74 -1.73
N SER A 94 -12.84 -3.35 -2.18
CA SER A 94 -12.67 -3.83 -3.54
C SER A 94 -13.62 -4.97 -3.88
N LEU A 95 -13.75 -5.95 -2.98
CA LEU A 95 -14.67 -7.09 -3.15
C LEU A 95 -16.12 -6.62 -3.25
N ARG A 96 -16.51 -5.65 -2.39
CA ARG A 96 -17.85 -5.04 -2.49
C ARG A 96 -18.08 -4.45 -3.88
N GLN A 97 -17.10 -3.76 -4.44
CA GLN A 97 -17.22 -3.16 -5.77
C GLN A 97 -17.30 -4.24 -6.87
N VAL A 98 -16.49 -5.31 -6.79
CA VAL A 98 -16.61 -6.48 -7.69
C VAL A 98 -18.00 -7.07 -7.64
N LEU A 99 -18.58 -7.27 -6.45
CA LEU A 99 -19.91 -7.85 -6.28
C LEU A 99 -21.04 -6.93 -6.77
N LEU A 100 -20.87 -5.61 -6.70
CA LEU A 100 -21.84 -4.65 -7.24
C LEU A 100 -21.91 -4.69 -8.76
N HIS A 101 -20.81 -5.07 -9.44
CA HIS A 101 -20.69 -5.10 -10.90
C HIS A 101 -20.53 -6.53 -11.47
N ILE A 102 -21.01 -7.56 -10.74
CA ILE A 102 -20.91 -8.96 -11.17
C ILE A 102 -22.03 -9.39 -12.10
N ALA A 103 -23.07 -8.57 -12.26
CA ALA A 103 -24.22 -8.91 -13.09
C ALA A 103 -23.82 -8.98 -14.57
N PRO A 104 -24.37 -9.95 -15.35
CA PRO A 104 -24.14 -10.01 -16.78
C PRO A 104 -24.57 -8.70 -17.47
N ASN A 105 -23.73 -8.17 -18.36
CA ASN A 105 -23.90 -6.90 -19.08
C ASN A 105 -23.81 -5.62 -18.22
N ASP A 106 -23.31 -5.70 -16.98
CA ASP A 106 -22.94 -4.51 -16.23
C ASP A 106 -21.66 -3.92 -16.83
N PRO A 107 -21.62 -2.63 -17.22
CA PRO A 107 -20.43 -2.02 -17.81
C PRO A 107 -19.31 -1.79 -16.81
N GLY A 108 -19.54 -2.06 -15.52
CA GLY A 108 -18.57 -1.78 -14.46
C GLY A 108 -18.39 -0.29 -14.17
N TYR A 109 -17.43 0.05 -13.32
CA TYR A 109 -17.04 1.42 -13.01
C TYR A 109 -15.61 1.69 -13.46
N GLY A 110 -15.42 2.76 -14.21
CA GLY A 110 -14.09 3.17 -14.72
C GLY A 110 -13.59 2.28 -15.87
N SER A 111 -12.38 2.58 -16.31
CA SER A 111 -11.74 1.85 -17.40
C SER A 111 -11.22 0.47 -16.98
N GLU A 112 -10.98 -0.36 -17.96
CA GLU A 112 -10.35 -1.67 -17.82
C GLU A 112 -8.86 -1.60 -18.13
N LEU A 113 -8.07 -2.30 -17.34
CA LEU A 113 -6.65 -2.55 -17.60
C LEU A 113 -6.44 -4.05 -17.79
N LEU A 114 -5.95 -4.47 -18.97
CA LEU A 114 -5.74 -5.88 -19.32
C LEU A 114 -7.01 -6.76 -19.17
N GLY A 115 -8.19 -6.20 -19.47
CA GLY A 115 -9.46 -6.90 -19.39
C GLY A 115 -10.05 -7.05 -17.98
N LEU A 116 -9.49 -6.36 -16.99
CA LEU A 116 -10.01 -6.30 -15.63
C LEU A 116 -10.15 -4.84 -15.19
N HIS A 117 -11.25 -4.52 -14.52
CA HIS A 117 -11.44 -3.21 -13.91
C HIS A 117 -10.46 -2.95 -12.75
N PHE A 118 -10.13 -1.69 -12.47
CA PHE A 118 -9.19 -1.31 -11.42
C PHE A 118 -9.55 -1.83 -10.02
N TYR A 119 -10.84 -1.95 -9.70
CA TYR A 119 -11.28 -2.51 -8.42
C TYR A 119 -10.96 -4.00 -8.28
N THR A 120 -10.93 -4.75 -9.39
CA THR A 120 -10.50 -6.15 -9.39
C THR A 120 -8.99 -6.26 -9.18
N TRP A 121 -8.20 -5.40 -9.84
CA TRP A 121 -6.76 -5.28 -9.58
C TRP A 121 -6.49 -4.85 -8.13
N GLY A 122 -7.30 -3.94 -7.59
CA GLY A 122 -7.25 -3.55 -6.19
C GLY A 122 -7.45 -4.74 -5.25
N PHE A 123 -8.47 -5.55 -5.49
CA PHE A 123 -8.74 -6.77 -4.71
C PHE A 123 -7.56 -7.74 -4.74
N LEU A 124 -7.02 -8.05 -5.92
CA LEU A 124 -5.85 -8.92 -6.08
C LEU A 124 -4.62 -8.35 -5.37
N SER A 125 -4.40 -7.05 -5.48
CA SER A 125 -3.27 -6.37 -4.81
C SER A 125 -3.35 -6.47 -3.29
N PHE A 126 -4.53 -6.30 -2.70
CA PHE A 126 -4.73 -6.47 -1.26
C PHE A 126 -4.56 -7.92 -0.81
N LEU A 127 -4.99 -8.92 -1.60
CA LEU A 127 -4.72 -10.34 -1.32
C LEU A 127 -3.21 -10.62 -1.33
N ILE A 128 -2.49 -10.15 -2.35
CA ILE A 128 -1.03 -10.27 -2.43
C ILE A 128 -0.37 -9.61 -1.21
N MET A 129 -0.86 -8.46 -0.79
CA MET A 129 -0.35 -7.74 0.38
C MET A 129 -0.56 -8.54 1.69
N MET A 130 -1.69 -9.21 1.86
CA MET A 130 -1.93 -10.11 3.00
C MET A 130 -0.96 -11.30 3.00
N LEU A 131 -0.75 -11.93 1.83
CA LEU A 131 0.23 -13.02 1.68
C LEU A 131 1.66 -12.54 1.94
N PHE A 132 2.01 -11.35 1.44
CA PHE A 132 3.28 -10.69 1.74
C PHE A 132 3.47 -10.51 3.24
N CYS A 133 2.48 -9.99 3.97
CA CYS A 133 2.55 -9.84 5.43
C CYS A 133 2.76 -11.16 6.13
N ALA A 134 2.05 -12.22 5.74
CA ALA A 134 2.21 -13.55 6.32
C ALA A 134 3.64 -14.08 6.13
N ALA A 135 4.18 -13.96 4.91
CA ALA A 135 5.55 -14.34 4.60
C ALA A 135 6.58 -13.53 5.40
N MET A 136 6.40 -12.22 5.48
CA MET A 136 7.32 -11.33 6.21
C MET A 136 7.30 -11.57 7.71
N LEU A 137 6.15 -11.87 8.31
CA LEU A 137 6.06 -12.25 9.72
C LEU A 137 6.85 -13.54 10.01
N CYS A 138 6.85 -14.51 9.09
CA CYS A 138 7.68 -15.71 9.19
C CYS A 138 9.18 -15.38 9.06
N ILE A 139 9.56 -14.58 8.07
CA ILE A 139 10.97 -14.20 7.81
C ILE A 139 11.54 -13.38 8.97
N ASP A 140 10.77 -12.45 9.50
CA ASP A 140 11.21 -11.51 10.52
C ASP A 140 10.92 -11.98 11.97
N ARG A 141 10.39 -13.18 12.17
CA ARG A 141 9.94 -13.70 13.47
C ARG A 141 10.91 -13.41 14.62
N ASN A 142 12.20 -13.63 14.42
CA ASN A 142 13.23 -13.44 15.43
C ASN A 142 13.67 -11.98 15.60
N ARG A 143 13.08 -11.05 14.85
CA ARG A 143 13.48 -9.63 14.78
C ARG A 143 12.37 -8.66 15.17
N LEU A 144 11.13 -9.13 15.30
CA LEU A 144 9.94 -8.27 15.51
C LEU A 144 10.01 -7.43 16.77
N ASN A 145 10.74 -7.86 17.80
CA ASN A 145 10.81 -7.18 19.10
C ASN A 145 12.18 -6.52 19.37
N GLN A 146 13.05 -6.40 18.36
CA GLN A 146 14.34 -5.75 18.56
C GLN A 146 14.22 -4.24 18.43
N SER A 147 14.64 -3.50 19.47
CA SER A 147 14.78 -2.03 19.40
C SER A 147 15.81 -1.65 18.33
N ARG A 148 15.46 -0.75 17.43
CA ARG A 148 16.32 -0.36 16.32
C ARG A 148 16.45 1.13 16.19
N LYS A 149 17.66 1.57 15.84
CA LYS A 149 17.89 2.95 15.42
C LYS A 149 17.25 3.19 14.03
N ALA A 150 16.68 4.37 13.85
CA ALA A 150 16.16 4.79 12.56
C ALA A 150 17.22 4.65 11.46
N ARG A 151 16.89 3.98 10.38
CA ARG A 151 17.80 3.82 9.23
C ARG A 151 17.72 5.06 8.36
N SER A 152 18.85 5.73 8.18
CA SER A 152 18.98 6.85 7.25
C SER A 152 19.88 6.42 6.09
N GLY A 153 19.30 6.36 4.89
CA GLY A 153 20.02 6.12 3.65
C GLY A 153 19.33 6.87 2.52
N LEU A 154 20.04 7.24 1.48
CA LEU A 154 19.49 8.02 0.38
C LEU A 154 18.22 7.37 -0.21
N VAL A 155 18.28 6.06 -0.48
CA VAL A 155 17.13 5.30 -1.05
C VAL A 155 15.93 5.33 -0.13
N SER A 156 16.09 5.07 1.19
CA SER A 156 14.97 5.12 2.12
C SER A 156 14.36 6.52 2.24
N THR A 157 15.21 7.56 2.26
CA THR A 157 14.74 8.94 2.34
C THR A 157 13.97 9.34 1.09
N MET A 158 14.49 9.04 -0.11
CA MET A 158 13.79 9.33 -1.35
C MET A 158 12.45 8.60 -1.45
N LEU A 159 12.41 7.31 -1.12
CA LEU A 159 11.19 6.52 -1.18
C LEU A 159 10.14 7.00 -0.19
N ILE A 160 10.54 7.34 1.03
CA ILE A 160 9.65 7.89 2.07
C ILE A 160 9.12 9.26 1.66
N SER A 161 9.98 10.14 1.11
CA SER A 161 9.55 11.46 0.64
C SER A 161 8.58 11.34 -0.53
N LEU A 162 8.83 10.43 -1.49
CA LEU A 162 7.92 10.14 -2.59
C LEU A 162 6.57 9.66 -2.07
N PHE A 163 6.57 8.66 -1.19
CA PHE A 163 5.35 8.12 -0.59
C PHE A 163 4.55 9.21 0.14
N PHE A 164 5.22 10.03 0.95
CA PHE A 164 4.55 11.10 1.69
C PHE A 164 3.92 12.14 0.75
N SER A 165 4.64 12.55 -0.31
CA SER A 165 4.12 13.46 -1.33
C SER A 165 2.89 12.89 -2.03
N LEU A 166 2.94 11.60 -2.41
CA LEU A 166 1.81 10.92 -3.05
C LEU A 166 0.61 10.79 -2.09
N ALA A 167 0.83 10.48 -0.81
CA ALA A 167 -0.23 10.43 0.20
C ALA A 167 -0.93 11.78 0.35
N VAL A 168 -0.17 12.88 0.40
CA VAL A 168 -0.72 14.25 0.46
C VAL A 168 -1.52 14.56 -0.81
N ILE A 169 -0.97 14.30 -2.00
CA ILE A 169 -1.64 14.58 -3.27
C ILE A 169 -2.94 13.76 -3.38
N ASN A 170 -2.92 12.46 -3.03
CA ASN A 170 -4.13 11.63 -3.04
C ASN A 170 -5.19 12.14 -2.05
N THR A 171 -4.79 12.59 -0.86
CA THR A 171 -5.70 13.17 0.14
C THR A 171 -6.32 14.47 -0.38
N LEU A 172 -5.52 15.37 -0.94
CA LEU A 172 -6.02 16.62 -1.52
C LEU A 172 -6.95 16.35 -2.70
N SER A 173 -6.61 15.38 -3.54
CA SER A 173 -7.46 14.93 -4.65
C SER A 173 -8.81 14.37 -4.16
N ALA A 174 -8.82 13.60 -3.07
CA ALA A 174 -10.05 13.11 -2.45
C ALA A 174 -10.94 14.26 -1.94
N VAL A 175 -10.35 15.22 -1.24
CA VAL A 175 -11.05 16.43 -0.76
C VAL A 175 -11.59 17.25 -1.93
N ALA A 176 -10.86 17.33 -3.03
CA ALA A 176 -11.29 18.05 -4.23
C ALA A 176 -12.54 17.44 -4.90
N VAL A 177 -12.70 16.12 -4.80
CA VAL A 177 -13.87 15.39 -5.37
C VAL A 177 -15.03 15.33 -4.38
N CYS A 178 -14.76 14.99 -3.12
CA CYS A 178 -15.77 14.68 -2.11
C CYS A 178 -16.04 15.84 -1.12
N GLY A 179 -15.14 16.79 -1.01
CA GLY A 179 -15.16 17.77 0.08
C GLY A 179 -14.84 17.15 1.43
N LEU A 180 -15.46 17.69 2.47
CA LEU A 180 -15.39 17.17 3.85
C LEU A 180 -16.63 16.32 4.22
N GLY A 181 -17.50 16.05 3.25
CA GLY A 181 -18.73 15.28 3.44
C GLY A 181 -18.69 13.91 2.77
N ALA A 182 -19.88 13.32 2.59
CA ALA A 182 -20.02 12.06 1.86
C ALA A 182 -19.69 12.26 0.38
N CYS A 183 -18.90 11.34 -0.19
CA CYS A 183 -18.63 11.34 -1.62
C CYS A 183 -19.90 11.01 -2.41
N PRO A 184 -20.16 11.66 -3.55
CA PRO A 184 -21.23 11.27 -4.46
C PRO A 184 -20.94 9.88 -5.05
N ASP A 185 -21.98 9.09 -5.28
CA ASP A 185 -21.84 7.72 -5.78
C ASP A 185 -21.21 7.67 -7.18
N ASN A 186 -21.52 8.64 -8.02
CA ASN A 186 -20.95 8.78 -9.38
C ASN A 186 -20.51 10.22 -9.61
N PRO A 187 -19.28 10.62 -9.16
CA PRO A 187 -18.79 11.96 -9.34
C PRO A 187 -18.45 12.23 -10.81
N THR A 188 -19.04 13.29 -11.39
CA THR A 188 -18.79 13.72 -12.76
C THR A 188 -18.00 15.02 -12.85
N GLN A 189 -17.89 15.75 -11.73
CA GLN A 189 -17.22 17.06 -11.65
C GLN A 189 -16.56 17.24 -10.28
N TYR A 190 -15.46 17.99 -10.25
CA TYR A 190 -14.87 18.44 -9.00
C TYR A 190 -15.75 19.48 -8.31
N LEU A 191 -15.65 19.60 -6.98
CA LEU A 191 -16.48 20.51 -6.21
C LEU A 191 -16.35 21.98 -6.62
N TRP A 192 -15.18 22.40 -7.10
CA TRP A 192 -14.97 23.77 -7.58
C TRP A 192 -15.53 24.05 -8.98
N GLN A 193 -16.05 23.02 -9.65
CA GLN A 193 -16.68 23.15 -10.98
C GLN A 193 -18.21 23.23 -10.89
N LYS A 194 -18.75 23.14 -9.67
CA LYS A 194 -20.16 23.37 -9.36
C LYS A 194 -20.41 24.83 -9.07
#